data_23861acc385d524778a4b03cce4ec839
#
_entry.id   23861acc385d524778a4b03cce4ec839
#
_cell.length_a   1.000
_cell.length_b   1.000
_cell.length_c   1.000
_cell.angle_alpha   90.00
_cell.angle_beta   90.00
_cell.angle_gamma   90.00
#
_symmetry.space_group_name_H-M   'P 1'
#
loop_
_entity.id
_entity.type
_entity.pdbx_description
1 polymer ?
#
loop_
_entity_poly.entity_id
_entity_poly.type
_entity_poly.pdbx_seq_one_letter_code
_entity_poly.pdbx_strand_id
1 'polypeptide(L)'
;MRLMEVEGMLKDMIKIAKGEKKASLVFKNANIVNVFTNEIIVGDVAVYEGRIVGIGKYSGEKEIALEGKYLAPSFIDGHVHIESSMVTPAQFAKAIVPRGVTTIIADPHEIANVKGLDGIKYILEESEGLPLDVYVMLPSCVPATSFENSGAVLEAEDLKKLMEEERVLGLGEMMNYPGVVNGDEGVLEKLTLFKDHIIDGHGPVIKDKELNAYVVGGIDTEHE
;
A
#
# COMPACT_ATOMS: atom_id res chain seq x y z
N MET A 1 20.09 10.07 7.19
CA MET A 1 20.98 9.23 8.02
C MET A 1 22.41 9.29 7.48
N ARG A 2 23.44 9.53 8.31
CA ARG A 2 24.83 9.66 7.83
C ARG A 2 25.38 8.31 7.40
N LEU A 3 26.22 8.25 6.35
CA LEU A 3 26.81 7.00 5.81
C LEU A 3 27.46 6.12 6.90
N MET A 4 28.15 6.73 7.86
CA MET A 4 28.78 5.99 8.99
C MET A 4 27.75 5.34 9.94
N GLU A 5 26.58 5.93 10.12
CA GLU A 5 25.52 5.36 10.95
C GLU A 5 24.90 4.13 10.27
N VAL A 6 24.67 4.22 8.95
CA VAL A 6 24.19 3.09 8.14
C VAL A 6 25.16 1.93 8.16
N GLU A 7 26.45 2.21 8.00
CA GLU A 7 27.51 1.20 8.03
C GLU A 7 27.61 0.52 9.42
N GLY A 8 27.49 1.31 10.50
CA GLY A 8 27.46 0.79 11.87
C GLY A 8 26.27 -0.15 12.11
N MET A 9 25.09 0.27 11.71
CA MET A 9 23.87 -0.53 11.80
C MET A 9 23.99 -1.84 11.00
N LEU A 10 24.49 -1.78 9.78
CA LEU A 10 24.69 -2.97 8.94
C LEU A 10 25.67 -3.96 9.57
N LYS A 11 26.79 -3.47 10.15
CA LYS A 11 27.75 -4.30 10.89
C LYS A 11 27.10 -5.02 12.07
N ASP A 12 26.25 -4.33 12.82
CA ASP A 12 25.52 -4.91 13.93
C ASP A 12 24.51 -5.96 13.46
N MET A 13 23.73 -5.67 12.42
CA MET A 13 22.82 -6.65 11.82
C MET A 13 23.53 -7.93 11.39
N ILE A 14 24.70 -7.81 10.75
CA ILE A 14 25.52 -8.98 10.34
C ILE A 14 25.97 -9.78 11.56
N LYS A 15 26.46 -9.14 12.64
CA LYS A 15 26.88 -9.83 13.87
C LYS A 15 25.70 -10.55 14.54
N ILE A 16 24.53 -9.92 14.56
CA ILE A 16 23.31 -10.53 15.13
C ILE A 16 22.89 -11.74 14.28
N ALA A 17 22.86 -11.59 12.96
CA ALA A 17 22.52 -12.69 12.05
C ALA A 17 23.45 -13.89 12.19
N LYS A 18 24.74 -13.67 12.53
CA LYS A 18 25.73 -14.71 12.86
C LYS A 18 25.61 -15.24 14.29
N GLY A 19 24.77 -14.66 15.15
CA GLY A 19 24.65 -15.02 16.55
C GLY A 19 25.79 -14.49 17.45
N GLU A 20 26.63 -13.58 16.97
CA GLU A 20 27.75 -12.95 17.68
C GLU A 20 27.31 -11.78 18.58
N LYS A 21 26.12 -11.24 18.34
CA LYS A 21 25.50 -10.16 19.12
C LYS A 21 24.03 -10.48 19.38
N LYS A 22 23.48 -10.03 20.52
CA LYS A 22 22.04 -10.14 20.80
C LYS A 22 21.23 -9.23 19.89
N ALA A 23 20.07 -9.71 19.45
CA ALA A 23 19.05 -8.89 18.78
C ALA A 23 18.34 -7.97 19.79
N SER A 24 17.73 -6.89 19.33
CA SER A 24 16.89 -6.04 20.19
C SER A 24 15.63 -6.78 20.67
N LEU A 25 15.07 -7.62 19.79
CA LEU A 25 13.88 -8.43 20.09
C LEU A 25 14.01 -9.81 19.42
N VAL A 26 13.61 -10.87 20.16
CA VAL A 26 13.47 -12.21 19.60
C VAL A 26 12.11 -12.78 19.95
N PHE A 27 11.40 -13.23 18.92
CA PHE A 27 10.22 -14.09 19.09
C PHE A 27 10.68 -15.53 19.19
N LYS A 28 10.46 -16.16 20.35
CA LYS A 28 10.95 -17.49 20.68
C LYS A 28 9.93 -18.57 20.33
N ASN A 29 10.41 -19.66 19.74
CA ASN A 29 9.65 -20.88 19.52
C ASN A 29 8.32 -20.64 18.78
N ALA A 30 8.41 -19.96 17.64
CA ALA A 30 7.29 -19.67 16.76
C ALA A 30 7.05 -20.76 15.73
N ASN A 31 5.79 -20.97 15.33
CA ASN A 31 5.45 -21.57 14.04
C ASN A 31 5.47 -20.46 12.99
N ILE A 32 6.55 -20.36 12.23
CA ILE A 32 6.78 -19.27 11.26
C ILE A 32 6.15 -19.64 9.93
N VAL A 33 5.20 -18.83 9.47
CA VAL A 33 4.64 -18.95 8.12
C VAL A 33 5.62 -18.34 7.13
N ASN A 34 6.41 -19.21 6.48
CA ASN A 34 7.39 -18.79 5.48
C ASN A 34 6.73 -18.67 4.11
N VAL A 35 6.32 -17.46 3.75
CA VAL A 35 5.62 -17.18 2.48
C VAL A 35 6.52 -17.31 1.24
N PHE A 36 7.85 -17.35 1.41
CA PHE A 36 8.79 -17.52 0.29
C PHE A 36 8.92 -18.97 -0.14
N THR A 37 8.81 -19.92 0.80
CA THR A 37 8.95 -21.36 0.53
C THR A 37 7.63 -22.11 0.65
N ASN A 38 6.56 -21.41 1.07
CA ASN A 38 5.25 -21.98 1.31
C ASN A 38 5.24 -23.09 2.38
N GLU A 39 6.03 -22.90 3.44
CA GLU A 39 6.23 -23.85 4.52
C GLU A 39 5.93 -23.22 5.87
N ILE A 40 5.64 -24.07 6.87
CA ILE A 40 5.62 -23.66 8.28
C ILE A 40 6.84 -24.26 8.94
N ILE A 41 7.74 -23.39 9.43
CA ILE A 41 8.97 -23.80 10.10
C ILE A 41 8.95 -23.39 11.57
N VAL A 42 9.57 -24.19 12.43
CA VAL A 42 9.66 -23.88 13.86
C VAL A 42 11.01 -23.25 14.15
N GLY A 43 11.00 -22.09 14.81
CA GLY A 43 12.23 -21.39 15.15
C GLY A 43 12.01 -20.07 15.89
N ASP A 44 13.11 -19.40 16.19
CA ASP A 44 13.08 -18.04 16.69
C ASP A 44 13.19 -17.06 15.52
N VAL A 45 12.61 -15.87 15.67
CA VAL A 45 12.77 -14.75 14.73
C VAL A 45 13.47 -13.62 15.46
N ALA A 46 14.66 -13.26 14.99
CA ALA A 46 15.46 -12.16 15.53
C ALA A 46 15.15 -10.86 14.77
N VAL A 47 14.88 -9.80 15.52
CA VAL A 47 14.56 -8.46 15.00
C VAL A 47 15.56 -7.45 15.55
N TYR A 48 16.03 -6.56 14.69
CA TYR A 48 16.89 -5.43 15.05
C TYR A 48 16.53 -4.21 14.21
N GLU A 49 16.33 -3.08 14.85
CA GLU A 49 15.92 -1.82 14.18
C GLU A 49 14.73 -2.00 13.22
N GLY A 50 13.69 -2.70 13.69
CA GLY A 50 12.47 -2.94 12.90
C GLY A 50 12.61 -3.94 11.75
N ARG A 51 13.78 -4.60 11.60
CA ARG A 51 14.04 -5.55 10.51
C ARG A 51 14.25 -6.95 11.04
N ILE A 52 13.72 -7.95 10.36
CA ILE A 52 14.05 -9.36 10.60
C ILE A 52 15.49 -9.57 10.13
N VAL A 53 16.37 -9.99 11.06
CA VAL A 53 17.78 -10.21 10.79
C VAL A 53 18.16 -11.69 10.79
N GLY A 54 17.28 -12.58 11.24
CA GLY A 54 17.52 -14.02 11.17
C GLY A 54 16.38 -14.87 11.67
N ILE A 55 16.33 -16.09 11.15
CA ILE A 55 15.43 -17.18 11.59
C ILE A 55 16.31 -18.33 12.02
N GLY A 56 16.06 -18.92 13.21
CA GLY A 56 16.87 -20.01 13.73
C GLY A 56 16.89 -20.05 15.25
N LYS A 57 18.09 -20.11 15.85
CA LYS A 57 18.28 -20.02 17.31
C LYS A 57 19.00 -18.72 17.64
N TYR A 58 18.31 -17.80 18.28
CA TYR A 58 18.82 -16.48 18.61
C TYR A 58 18.59 -16.12 20.08
N SER A 59 19.35 -15.15 20.58
CA SER A 59 19.13 -14.49 21.87
C SER A 59 18.88 -13.01 21.67
N GLY A 60 18.00 -12.41 22.46
CA GLY A 60 17.62 -11.01 22.41
C GLY A 60 17.81 -10.28 23.72
N GLU A 61 17.79 -8.95 23.66
CA GLU A 61 17.64 -8.10 24.85
C GLU A 61 16.23 -8.25 25.43
N LYS A 62 15.24 -8.32 24.53
CA LYS A 62 13.86 -8.67 24.84
C LYS A 62 13.51 -9.98 24.13
N GLU A 63 12.91 -10.91 24.87
CA GLU A 63 12.45 -12.18 24.30
C GLU A 63 10.96 -12.36 24.58
N ILE A 64 10.20 -12.77 23.56
CA ILE A 64 8.77 -13.06 23.65
C ILE A 64 8.57 -14.52 23.30
N ALA A 65 8.17 -15.33 24.28
CA ALA A 65 7.84 -16.72 24.07
C ALA A 65 6.46 -16.84 23.38
N LEU A 66 6.46 -17.43 22.20
CA LEU A 66 5.23 -17.63 21.43
C LEU A 66 4.57 -18.99 21.73
N GLU A 67 5.31 -19.92 22.34
CA GLU A 67 4.78 -21.21 22.80
C GLU A 67 4.03 -21.98 21.68
N GLY A 68 4.59 -21.97 20.47
CA GLY A 68 3.98 -22.60 19.30
C GLY A 68 2.86 -21.81 18.63
N LYS A 69 2.66 -20.54 18.99
CA LYS A 69 1.79 -19.64 18.22
C LYS A 69 2.40 -19.36 16.85
N TYR A 70 1.54 -19.00 15.91
CA TYR A 70 1.99 -18.66 14.57
C TYR A 70 2.55 -17.24 14.53
N LEU A 71 3.63 -17.07 13.78
CA LEU A 71 4.18 -15.78 13.37
C LEU A 71 4.13 -15.71 11.85
N ALA A 72 3.39 -14.77 11.33
CA ALA A 72 3.20 -14.55 9.89
C ALA A 72 3.46 -13.10 9.54
N PRO A 73 3.78 -12.78 8.26
CA PRO A 73 3.67 -11.42 7.77
C PRO A 73 2.26 -10.88 8.02
N SER A 74 2.15 -9.57 8.23
CA SER A 74 0.86 -8.91 8.31
C SER A 74 0.14 -8.92 6.95
N PHE A 75 -1.16 -8.68 6.97
CA PHE A 75 -1.95 -8.55 5.76
C PHE A 75 -1.76 -7.16 5.14
N ILE A 76 -1.85 -7.14 3.81
CA ILE A 76 -1.92 -5.95 2.98
C ILE A 76 -3.32 -5.92 2.37
N ASP A 77 -4.04 -4.82 2.54
CA ASP A 77 -5.28 -4.56 1.81
C ASP A 77 -4.91 -3.79 0.54
N GLY A 78 -5.09 -4.43 -0.60
CA GLY A 78 -4.63 -3.92 -1.89
C GLY A 78 -5.54 -2.85 -2.50
N HIS A 79 -6.76 -2.65 -1.96
CA HIS A 79 -7.68 -1.63 -2.43
C HIS A 79 -8.72 -1.30 -1.36
N VAL A 80 -8.76 -0.04 -0.91
CA VAL A 80 -9.70 0.39 0.11
C VAL A 80 -10.04 1.88 -0.01
N HIS A 81 -11.28 2.22 0.32
CA HIS A 81 -11.75 3.59 0.51
C HIS A 81 -11.93 3.86 2.00
N ILE A 82 -10.98 4.57 2.62
CA ILE A 82 -11.04 4.89 4.06
C ILE A 82 -12.31 5.66 4.38
N GLU A 83 -12.72 6.56 3.51
CA GLU A 83 -13.88 7.44 3.62
C GLU A 83 -15.19 6.67 3.74
N SER A 84 -15.32 5.54 3.02
CA SER A 84 -16.50 4.66 3.08
C SER A 84 -16.74 4.11 4.48
N SER A 85 -15.71 4.02 5.32
CA SER A 85 -15.84 3.64 6.73
C SER A 85 -16.34 4.77 7.64
N MET A 86 -16.47 6.00 7.11
CA MET A 86 -16.91 7.21 7.81
C MET A 86 -16.06 7.56 9.04
N VAL A 87 -14.78 7.21 9.02
CA VAL A 87 -13.81 7.56 10.08
C VAL A 87 -12.54 8.16 9.48
N THR A 88 -11.75 8.82 10.31
CA THR A 88 -10.44 9.35 9.91
C THR A 88 -9.40 8.24 9.77
N PRO A 89 -8.28 8.46 9.04
CA PRO A 89 -7.20 7.48 8.91
C PRO A 89 -6.70 6.94 10.26
N ALA A 90 -6.59 7.80 11.27
CA ALA A 90 -6.16 7.39 12.62
C ALA A 90 -7.16 6.44 13.31
N GLN A 91 -8.46 6.64 13.12
CA GLN A 91 -9.48 5.74 13.70
C GLN A 91 -9.59 4.44 12.89
N PHE A 92 -9.43 4.52 11.58
CA PHE A 92 -9.33 3.36 10.70
C PHE A 92 -8.17 2.45 11.11
N ALA A 93 -6.97 3.01 11.29
CA ALA A 93 -5.80 2.27 11.78
C ALA A 93 -6.06 1.55 13.11
N LYS A 94 -6.71 2.22 14.09
CA LYS A 94 -7.08 1.60 15.37
C LYS A 94 -8.01 0.40 15.21
N ALA A 95 -8.83 0.38 14.17
CA ALA A 95 -9.76 -0.71 13.91
C ALA A 95 -9.08 -1.91 13.24
N ILE A 96 -8.20 -1.69 12.26
CA ILE A 96 -7.69 -2.76 11.40
C ILE A 96 -6.33 -3.33 11.85
N VAL A 97 -5.43 -2.50 12.39
CA VAL A 97 -4.10 -2.95 12.82
C VAL A 97 -4.15 -4.07 13.86
N PRO A 98 -5.02 -4.03 14.88
CA PRO A 98 -5.16 -5.14 15.83
C PRO A 98 -5.70 -6.44 15.20
N ARG A 99 -6.17 -6.39 13.96
CA ARG A 99 -6.66 -7.54 13.19
C ARG A 99 -5.64 -8.08 12.20
N GLY A 100 -4.44 -7.48 12.19
CA GLY A 100 -3.31 -7.95 11.41
C GLY A 100 -3.13 -7.28 10.05
N VAL A 101 -3.93 -6.27 9.70
CA VAL A 101 -3.71 -5.43 8.50
C VAL A 101 -2.84 -4.24 8.89
N THR A 102 -1.63 -4.16 8.36
CA THR A 102 -0.68 -3.09 8.67
C THR A 102 -0.26 -2.27 7.47
N THR A 103 -0.73 -2.62 6.28
CA THR A 103 -0.50 -1.87 5.05
C THR A 103 -1.79 -1.83 4.26
N ILE A 104 -2.12 -0.68 3.72
CA ILE A 104 -3.26 -0.49 2.83
C ILE A 104 -2.87 0.34 1.61
N ILE A 105 -3.56 0.10 0.51
CA ILE A 105 -3.52 0.94 -0.70
C ILE A 105 -4.90 1.61 -0.81
N ALA A 106 -4.95 2.89 -0.52
CA ALA A 106 -6.18 3.67 -0.52
C ALA A 106 -6.40 4.37 -1.86
N ASP A 107 -7.63 4.32 -2.37
CA ASP A 107 -8.10 5.20 -3.44
C ASP A 107 -9.06 6.24 -2.86
N PRO A 108 -8.61 7.47 -2.57
CA PRO A 108 -9.38 8.49 -1.87
C PRO A 108 -10.29 9.30 -2.81
N HIS A 109 -11.01 8.66 -3.73
CA HIS A 109 -11.82 9.38 -4.70
C HIS A 109 -13.07 10.04 -4.10
N GLU A 110 -13.64 9.52 -3.01
CA GLU A 110 -14.79 10.14 -2.36
C GLU A 110 -14.43 11.50 -1.75
N ILE A 111 -13.33 11.57 -0.99
CA ILE A 111 -12.88 12.85 -0.45
C ILE A 111 -12.36 13.78 -1.55
N ALA A 112 -11.77 13.22 -2.61
CA ALA A 112 -11.33 13.98 -3.78
C ALA A 112 -12.54 14.61 -4.53
N ASN A 113 -13.67 13.92 -4.63
CA ASN A 113 -14.91 14.49 -5.18
C ASN A 113 -15.44 15.69 -4.37
N VAL A 114 -15.09 15.80 -3.09
CA VAL A 114 -15.52 16.89 -2.21
C VAL A 114 -14.49 18.01 -2.15
N LYS A 115 -13.20 17.68 -2.09
CA LYS A 115 -12.11 18.61 -1.76
C LYS A 115 -10.98 18.64 -2.79
N GLY A 116 -11.07 17.87 -3.87
CA GLY A 116 -10.01 17.79 -4.87
C GLY A 116 -8.68 17.30 -4.28
N LEU A 117 -7.60 17.90 -4.72
CA LEU A 117 -6.24 17.57 -4.23
C LEU A 117 -6.06 17.75 -2.73
N ASP A 118 -6.75 18.68 -2.11
CA ASP A 118 -6.65 18.90 -0.66
C ASP A 118 -7.25 17.73 0.12
N GLY A 119 -8.24 17.02 -0.43
CA GLY A 119 -8.77 15.79 0.14
C GLY A 119 -7.73 14.66 0.10
N ILE A 120 -7.02 14.51 -1.00
CA ILE A 120 -5.95 13.51 -1.14
C ILE A 120 -4.80 13.80 -0.17
N LYS A 121 -4.37 15.07 -0.10
CA LYS A 121 -3.34 15.51 0.85
C LYS A 121 -3.74 15.24 2.30
N TYR A 122 -5.00 15.47 2.66
CA TYR A 122 -5.52 15.16 3.99
C TYR A 122 -5.31 13.67 4.34
N ILE A 123 -5.62 12.75 3.43
CA ILE A 123 -5.39 11.30 3.67
C ILE A 123 -3.90 11.02 3.87
N LEU A 124 -3.02 11.61 3.05
CA LEU A 124 -1.58 11.46 3.19
C LEU A 124 -1.06 12.02 4.52
N GLU A 125 -1.44 13.25 4.88
CA GLU A 125 -0.98 13.93 6.10
C GLU A 125 -1.50 13.24 7.37
N GLU A 126 -2.81 12.93 7.46
CA GLU A 126 -3.44 12.31 8.63
C GLU A 126 -3.04 10.84 8.84
N SER A 127 -2.44 10.21 7.83
CA SER A 127 -1.89 8.86 7.96
C SER A 127 -0.40 8.84 8.31
N GLU A 128 0.26 9.99 8.41
CA GLU A 128 1.67 10.06 8.76
C GLU A 128 1.92 9.61 10.21
N GLY A 129 2.93 8.77 10.41
CA GLY A 129 3.32 8.28 11.73
C GLY A 129 2.33 7.32 12.42
N LEU A 130 1.29 6.86 11.71
CA LEU A 130 0.41 5.81 12.21
C LEU A 130 1.14 4.45 12.19
N PRO A 131 0.71 3.47 13.03
CA PRO A 131 1.18 2.09 12.94
C PRO A 131 0.55 1.33 11.75
N LEU A 132 0.20 2.03 10.69
CA LEU A 132 -0.41 1.56 9.46
C LEU A 132 0.30 2.28 8.31
N ASP A 133 0.90 1.52 7.41
CA ASP A 133 1.45 2.06 6.18
C ASP A 133 0.30 2.33 5.21
N VAL A 134 0.10 3.59 4.86
CA VAL A 134 -0.94 4.02 3.92
C VAL A 134 -0.29 4.52 2.65
N TYR A 135 -0.48 3.75 1.58
CA TYR A 135 -0.16 4.16 0.22
C TYR A 135 -1.43 4.65 -0.47
N VAL A 136 -1.27 5.49 -1.48
CA VAL A 136 -2.40 6.13 -2.18
C VAL A 136 -2.28 5.88 -3.68
N MET A 137 -3.39 5.50 -4.29
CA MET A 137 -3.61 5.60 -5.72
C MET A 137 -4.29 6.93 -6.01
N LEU A 138 -3.78 7.72 -6.94
CA LEU A 138 -4.43 8.99 -7.29
C LEU A 138 -5.73 8.73 -8.06
N PRO A 139 -6.87 9.27 -7.63
CA PRO A 139 -8.16 8.99 -8.25
C PRO A 139 -8.19 9.33 -9.75
N SER A 140 -8.49 8.36 -10.58
CA SER A 140 -8.56 8.52 -12.03
C SER A 140 -9.75 9.33 -12.50
N CYS A 141 -10.86 9.23 -11.78
CA CYS A 141 -12.17 9.74 -12.16
C CYS A 141 -12.77 10.61 -11.05
N VAL A 142 -12.57 11.92 -11.13
CA VAL A 142 -13.17 12.92 -10.23
C VAL A 142 -13.75 14.05 -11.07
N PRO A 143 -15.08 14.09 -11.23
CA PRO A 143 -16.07 13.09 -10.87
C PRO A 143 -15.96 11.78 -11.69
N ALA A 144 -16.65 10.72 -11.26
CA ALA A 144 -16.67 9.44 -11.98
C ALA A 144 -17.26 9.57 -13.39
N THR A 145 -18.25 10.44 -13.57
CA THR A 145 -18.85 10.75 -14.88
C THR A 145 -19.12 12.25 -15.01
N SER A 146 -19.19 12.73 -16.26
CA SER A 146 -19.55 14.13 -16.55
C SER A 146 -21.01 14.50 -16.19
N PHE A 147 -21.84 13.53 -15.80
CA PHE A 147 -23.24 13.74 -15.40
C PHE A 147 -23.40 14.00 -13.91
N GLU A 148 -22.33 13.84 -13.13
CA GLU A 148 -22.34 14.03 -11.70
C GLU A 148 -22.03 15.47 -11.30
N ASN A 149 -22.65 15.91 -10.19
CA ASN A 149 -22.25 17.13 -9.51
C ASN A 149 -21.15 16.78 -8.50
N SER A 150 -19.99 17.43 -8.63
CA SER A 150 -18.84 17.22 -7.78
C SER A 150 -18.37 18.53 -7.16
N GLY A 151 -17.73 18.47 -6.00
CA GLY A 151 -17.07 19.61 -5.36
C GLY A 151 -15.73 19.95 -6.03
N ALA A 152 -15.18 19.04 -6.84
CA ALA A 152 -13.95 19.25 -7.59
C ALA A 152 -13.96 18.46 -8.90
N VAL A 153 -13.10 18.88 -9.83
CA VAL A 153 -12.74 18.14 -11.03
C VAL A 153 -11.23 18.00 -11.04
N LEU A 154 -10.72 16.80 -11.27
CA LEU A 154 -9.28 16.54 -11.35
C LEU A 154 -8.89 16.08 -12.75
N GLU A 155 -8.08 16.88 -13.40
CA GLU A 155 -7.49 16.61 -14.70
C GLU A 155 -6.05 16.04 -14.55
N ALA A 156 -5.43 15.58 -15.63
CA ALA A 156 -4.08 15.04 -15.62
C ALA A 156 -3.05 15.99 -14.98
N GLU A 157 -3.13 17.28 -15.31
CA GLU A 157 -2.22 18.32 -14.75
C GLU A 157 -2.41 18.53 -13.23
N ASP A 158 -3.58 18.20 -12.69
CA ASP A 158 -3.79 18.25 -11.23
C ASP A 158 -3.11 17.05 -10.56
N LEU A 159 -3.31 15.85 -11.08
CA LEU A 159 -2.73 14.62 -10.54
C LEU A 159 -1.21 14.65 -10.58
N LYS A 160 -0.62 15.23 -11.61
CA LYS A 160 0.82 15.42 -11.76
C LYS A 160 1.47 16.14 -10.57
N LYS A 161 0.73 16.97 -9.84
CA LYS A 161 1.22 17.70 -8.67
C LYS A 161 1.52 16.79 -7.47
N LEU A 162 0.94 15.59 -7.43
CA LEU A 162 1.10 14.61 -6.35
C LEU A 162 1.75 13.30 -6.79
N MET A 163 1.98 13.07 -8.09
CA MET A 163 2.47 11.77 -8.57
C MET A 163 3.87 11.42 -8.09
N GLU A 164 4.69 12.40 -7.69
CA GLU A 164 6.05 12.21 -7.16
C GLU A 164 6.08 12.07 -5.62
N GLU A 165 4.94 12.08 -4.94
CA GLU A 165 4.87 11.85 -3.51
C GLU A 165 5.26 10.40 -3.18
N GLU A 166 6.13 10.19 -2.18
CA GLU A 166 6.72 8.88 -1.85
C GLU A 166 5.67 7.77 -1.61
N ARG A 167 4.50 8.14 -1.11
CA ARG A 167 3.43 7.19 -0.81
C ARG A 167 2.36 7.10 -1.89
N VAL A 168 2.57 7.74 -3.03
CA VAL A 168 1.71 7.59 -4.22
C VAL A 168 2.28 6.50 -5.11
N LEU A 169 1.46 5.47 -5.41
CA LEU A 169 1.89 4.32 -6.19
C LEU A 169 1.50 4.39 -7.66
N GLY A 170 0.41 5.10 -7.97
CA GLY A 170 -0.10 5.13 -9.34
C GLY A 170 -1.46 5.80 -9.48
N LEU A 171 -2.16 5.42 -10.54
CA LEU A 171 -3.51 5.89 -10.86
C LEU A 171 -4.54 4.91 -10.30
N GLY A 172 -5.48 5.42 -9.53
CA GLY A 172 -6.58 4.66 -8.92
C GLY A 172 -7.59 4.15 -9.94
N GLU A 173 -8.55 3.40 -9.44
CA GLU A 173 -9.50 2.66 -10.24
C GLU A 173 -10.08 3.45 -11.43
N MET A 174 -9.83 2.96 -12.63
CA MET A 174 -10.30 3.57 -13.88
C MET A 174 -11.77 3.24 -14.13
N MET A 175 -12.67 3.91 -13.37
CA MET A 175 -14.13 3.74 -13.48
C MET A 175 -14.69 4.18 -14.83
N ASN A 176 -14.05 5.17 -15.49
CA ASN A 176 -14.47 5.62 -16.82
C ASN A 176 -13.97 4.69 -17.93
N TYR A 177 -14.26 3.39 -17.81
CA TYR A 177 -13.92 2.43 -18.87
C TYR A 177 -14.55 2.77 -20.24
N PRO A 178 -15.76 3.37 -20.32
CA PRO A 178 -16.27 3.83 -21.61
C PRO A 178 -15.39 4.89 -22.27
N GLY A 179 -14.80 5.79 -21.46
CA GLY A 179 -13.85 6.79 -21.95
C GLY A 179 -12.57 6.15 -22.49
N VAL A 180 -12.05 5.11 -21.82
CA VAL A 180 -10.91 4.34 -22.32
C VAL A 180 -11.23 3.69 -23.69
N VAL A 181 -12.34 2.97 -23.76
CA VAL A 181 -12.76 2.24 -24.96
C VAL A 181 -13.05 3.17 -26.15
N ASN A 182 -13.60 4.33 -25.89
CA ASN A 182 -13.94 5.32 -26.93
C ASN A 182 -12.81 6.32 -27.20
N GLY A 183 -11.69 6.25 -26.47
CA GLY A 183 -10.55 7.14 -26.69
C GLY A 183 -10.77 8.57 -26.25
N ASP A 184 -11.46 8.79 -25.13
CA ASP A 184 -11.67 10.11 -24.55
C ASP A 184 -10.33 10.79 -24.24
N GLU A 185 -10.15 12.03 -24.70
CA GLU A 185 -8.88 12.74 -24.61
C GLU A 185 -8.41 12.91 -23.16
N GLY A 186 -9.30 13.32 -22.25
CA GLY A 186 -8.95 13.55 -20.84
C GLY A 186 -8.59 12.23 -20.12
N VAL A 187 -9.23 11.12 -20.49
CA VAL A 187 -8.87 9.79 -19.98
C VAL A 187 -7.51 9.36 -20.52
N LEU A 188 -7.26 9.51 -21.83
CA LEU A 188 -6.00 9.15 -22.45
C LEU A 188 -4.82 9.98 -21.93
N GLU A 189 -5.04 11.25 -21.60
CA GLU A 189 -4.03 12.11 -20.96
C GLU A 189 -3.61 11.53 -19.60
N LYS A 190 -4.55 11.11 -18.75
CA LYS A 190 -4.27 10.48 -17.45
C LYS A 190 -3.52 9.15 -17.62
N LEU A 191 -3.99 8.26 -18.50
CA LEU A 191 -3.33 6.98 -18.77
C LEU A 191 -1.90 7.21 -19.29
N THR A 192 -1.70 8.19 -20.17
CA THR A 192 -0.38 8.54 -20.71
C THR A 192 0.55 9.08 -19.63
N LEU A 193 0.02 9.91 -18.71
CA LEU A 193 0.78 10.45 -17.58
C LEU A 193 1.29 9.34 -16.67
N PHE A 194 0.47 8.32 -16.41
CA PHE A 194 0.79 7.22 -15.49
C PHE A 194 1.30 5.94 -16.16
N LYS A 195 1.68 5.99 -17.45
CA LYS A 195 2.10 4.81 -18.24
C LYS A 195 3.26 3.98 -17.65
N ASP A 196 4.08 4.58 -16.80
CA ASP A 196 5.22 3.94 -16.14
C ASP A 196 4.92 3.65 -14.63
N HIS A 197 3.66 3.80 -14.21
CA HIS A 197 3.15 3.53 -12.87
C HIS A 197 2.06 2.46 -12.92
N ILE A 198 1.65 1.97 -11.77
CA ILE A 198 0.49 1.06 -11.66
C ILE A 198 -0.77 1.83 -12.02
N ILE A 199 -1.64 1.21 -12.79
CA ILE A 199 -2.98 1.74 -13.12
C ILE A 199 -4.00 0.67 -12.72
N ASP A 200 -4.81 0.98 -11.71
CA ASP A 200 -5.87 0.09 -11.26
C ASP A 200 -7.15 0.27 -12.10
N GLY A 201 -7.87 -0.81 -12.25
CA GLY A 201 -9.10 -0.89 -13.01
C GLY A 201 -10.35 -1.01 -12.19
N HIS A 202 -11.47 -0.64 -12.80
CA HIS A 202 -12.82 -0.84 -12.32
C HIS A 202 -13.75 -1.00 -13.52
N GLY A 203 -13.97 -2.24 -13.94
CA GLY A 203 -14.71 -2.56 -15.16
C GLY A 203 -15.69 -3.72 -15.01
N PRO A 204 -16.67 -3.66 -14.09
CA PRO A 204 -17.48 -4.79 -13.66
C PRO A 204 -18.30 -5.46 -14.77
N VAL A 205 -18.52 -4.81 -15.90
CA VAL A 205 -19.32 -5.35 -17.02
C VAL A 205 -18.56 -5.45 -18.32
N ILE A 206 -17.29 -5.01 -18.34
CA ILE A 206 -16.47 -4.98 -19.55
C ILE A 206 -16.02 -6.38 -19.96
N LYS A 207 -16.04 -6.69 -21.25
CA LYS A 207 -15.67 -8.01 -21.78
C LYS A 207 -15.24 -7.95 -23.23
N ASP A 208 -14.75 -9.08 -23.72
CA ASP A 208 -14.39 -9.29 -25.13
C ASP A 208 -13.44 -8.20 -25.66
N LYS A 209 -13.80 -7.57 -26.78
CA LYS A 209 -12.97 -6.55 -27.44
C LYS A 209 -12.84 -5.27 -26.62
N GLU A 210 -13.85 -4.91 -25.85
CA GLU A 210 -13.80 -3.75 -24.96
C GLU A 210 -12.81 -3.99 -23.82
N LEU A 211 -12.79 -5.19 -23.22
CA LEU A 211 -11.79 -5.58 -22.24
C LEU A 211 -10.36 -5.52 -22.85
N ASN A 212 -10.19 -6.01 -24.08
CA ASN A 212 -8.90 -5.91 -24.76
C ASN A 212 -8.47 -4.45 -24.95
N ALA A 213 -9.40 -3.55 -25.30
CA ALA A 213 -9.11 -2.13 -25.44
C ALA A 213 -8.74 -1.49 -24.09
N TYR A 214 -9.43 -1.88 -23.02
CA TYR A 214 -9.16 -1.43 -21.66
C TYR A 214 -7.75 -1.84 -21.19
N VAL A 215 -7.39 -3.10 -21.37
CA VAL A 215 -6.03 -3.60 -21.04
C VAL A 215 -4.96 -2.93 -21.91
N VAL A 216 -5.22 -2.69 -23.20
CA VAL A 216 -4.30 -1.95 -24.08
C VAL A 216 -4.11 -0.50 -23.61
N GLY A 217 -5.09 0.07 -22.91
CA GLY A 217 -4.98 1.37 -22.23
C GLY A 217 -3.94 1.41 -21.12
N GLY A 218 -3.38 0.27 -20.72
CA GLY A 218 -2.35 0.16 -19.67
C GLY A 218 -2.91 -0.12 -18.29
N ILE A 219 -4.17 -0.54 -18.19
CA ILE A 219 -4.77 -0.93 -16.90
C ILE A 219 -4.27 -2.34 -16.55
N ASP A 220 -3.57 -2.46 -15.42
CA ASP A 220 -2.81 -3.67 -15.03
C ASP A 220 -3.60 -4.59 -14.10
N THR A 221 -4.52 -4.05 -13.33
CA THR A 221 -5.28 -4.77 -12.29
C THR A 221 -6.76 -4.45 -12.40
N GLU A 222 -7.57 -5.28 -11.79
CA GLU A 222 -9.02 -5.12 -11.73
C GLU A 222 -9.52 -5.92 -10.53
N HIS A 223 -10.47 -5.37 -9.77
CA HIS A 223 -10.90 -5.93 -8.48
C HIS A 223 -12.40 -6.26 -8.40
N GLU A 224 -13.16 -6.07 -9.49
CA GLU A 224 -14.60 -6.31 -9.59
C GLU A 224 -14.97 -7.65 -10.25
#